data_722df6f7f53223c068fe717e6c63923f
#
_entry.id   722df6f7f53223c068fe717e6c63923f
#
_cell.length_a   1.000
_cell.length_b   1.000
_cell.length_c   1.000
_cell.angle_alpha   90.00
_cell.angle_beta   90.00
_cell.angle_gamma   90.00
#
_symmetry.space_group_name_H-M   'P 1'
#
loop_
_entity.id
_entity.type
_entity.pdbx_description
1 polymer ?
#
loop_
_entity_poly.entity_id
_entity_poly.type
_entity_poly.pdbx_seq_one_letter_code
_entity_poly.pdbx_strand_id
1 'polypeptide(L)'
;IQQLNMNKKVIWITGGSTGIGKALALKFANNGWTVAISARRENLLKEIEDKHQNIKSFPLDVNDKEKCKSVFENIKKELGDIEICFFSTGTWDPKKEKEIDVEQIENVFKVNFFGTLNCIKAVETHFRERGKGIITIVSSIAGYKGLPNSSGYGPSKAALSNLAESLHFDFGRYGVRVCLVSPGFIKTPMTDKNDFKMPFLKTPEFSADKIYDGLINGSNFEIHYPKELTLILKFLKIIPDRLYFYLIRKLTKLQKK
;
A
#
# COMPACT_ATOMS: atom_id res chain seq x y z
N ILE A 1 -26.56 21.98 24.26
CA ILE A 1 -26.98 21.15 23.11
C ILE A 1 -25.78 20.30 22.76
N GLN A 2 -25.72 19.09 23.32
CA GLN A 2 -24.75 18.06 22.96
C GLN A 2 -25.08 17.61 21.54
N GLN A 3 -24.28 18.03 20.56
CA GLN A 3 -24.27 17.39 19.26
C GLN A 3 -23.87 15.92 19.46
N LEU A 4 -24.80 15.02 19.18
CA LEU A 4 -24.61 13.60 19.08
C LEU A 4 -23.31 13.33 18.31
N ASN A 5 -22.30 12.79 19.01
CA ASN A 5 -21.11 12.20 18.38
C ASN A 5 -21.57 11.02 17.52
N MET A 6 -21.96 11.29 16.29
CA MET A 6 -22.01 10.25 15.27
C MET A 6 -20.59 9.71 15.18
N ASN A 7 -20.39 8.42 15.48
CA ASN A 7 -19.10 7.73 15.43
C ASN A 7 -18.43 8.01 14.09
N LYS A 8 -17.54 9.02 14.05
CA LYS A 8 -16.78 9.36 12.86
C LYS A 8 -15.89 8.16 12.51
N LYS A 9 -16.10 7.58 11.35
CA LYS A 9 -15.27 6.50 10.84
C LYS A 9 -13.91 7.09 10.44
N VAL A 10 -12.82 6.63 11.05
CA VAL A 10 -11.47 7.13 10.81
C VAL A 10 -10.67 6.11 10.00
N ILE A 11 -9.97 6.58 8.97
CA ILE A 11 -8.96 5.82 8.24
C ILE A 11 -7.59 6.50 8.35
N TRP A 12 -6.53 5.73 8.59
CA TRP A 12 -5.15 6.20 8.54
C TRP A 12 -4.45 5.67 7.30
N ILE A 13 -3.91 6.57 6.47
CA ILE A 13 -3.26 6.27 5.20
C ILE A 13 -1.80 6.73 5.25
N THR A 14 -0.83 5.81 5.22
CA THR A 14 0.58 6.15 4.97
C THR A 14 0.85 6.23 3.46
N GLY A 15 1.81 7.06 3.06
CA GLY A 15 2.04 7.34 1.63
C GLY A 15 0.95 8.24 1.03
N GLY A 16 0.22 9.01 1.87
CA GLY A 16 -0.94 9.81 1.50
C GLY A 16 -0.65 11.08 0.69
N SER A 17 0.61 11.44 0.45
CA SER A 17 0.95 12.72 -0.22
C SER A 17 0.80 12.71 -1.74
N THR A 18 0.83 11.56 -2.40
CA THR A 18 0.76 11.43 -3.87
C THR A 18 0.15 10.08 -4.29
N GLY A 19 -0.12 9.92 -5.60
CA GLY A 19 -0.49 8.65 -6.22
C GLY A 19 -1.72 7.99 -5.59
N ILE A 20 -1.64 6.68 -5.38
CA ILE A 20 -2.76 5.87 -4.86
C ILE A 20 -3.22 6.35 -3.49
N GLY A 21 -2.27 6.62 -2.57
CA GLY A 21 -2.61 7.05 -1.21
C GLY A 21 -3.37 8.38 -1.17
N LYS A 22 -2.94 9.37 -1.97
CA LYS A 22 -3.65 10.64 -2.12
C LYS A 22 -5.06 10.45 -2.70
N ALA A 23 -5.17 9.70 -3.81
CA ALA A 23 -6.47 9.47 -4.45
C ALA A 23 -7.44 8.72 -3.52
N LEU A 24 -6.93 7.76 -2.74
CA LEU A 24 -7.73 7.03 -1.75
C LEU A 24 -8.18 7.93 -0.60
N ALA A 25 -7.29 8.82 -0.12
CA ALA A 25 -7.64 9.79 0.92
C ALA A 25 -8.81 10.69 0.48
N LEU A 26 -8.75 11.21 -0.75
CA LEU A 26 -9.83 12.00 -1.34
C LEU A 26 -11.12 11.18 -1.48
N LYS A 27 -11.02 9.93 -1.93
CA LYS A 27 -12.18 9.04 -2.07
C LYS A 27 -12.87 8.80 -0.73
N PHE A 28 -12.14 8.49 0.33
CA PHE A 28 -12.71 8.30 1.66
C PHE A 28 -13.31 9.58 2.22
N ALA A 29 -12.60 10.72 2.10
CA ALA A 29 -13.10 12.01 2.58
C ALA A 29 -14.41 12.43 1.90
N ASN A 30 -14.52 12.23 0.59
CA ASN A 30 -15.74 12.52 -0.18
C ASN A 30 -16.90 11.57 0.15
N ASN A 31 -16.62 10.44 0.80
CA ASN A 31 -17.63 9.50 1.30
C ASN A 31 -17.86 9.64 2.82
N GLY A 32 -17.54 10.79 3.39
CA GLY A 32 -17.89 11.14 4.78
C GLY A 32 -16.97 10.53 5.86
N TRP A 33 -15.81 9.96 5.49
CA TRP A 33 -14.82 9.49 6.45
C TRP A 33 -13.92 10.63 6.90
N THR A 34 -13.46 10.55 8.14
CA THR A 34 -12.33 11.34 8.63
C THR A 34 -11.04 10.61 8.25
N VAL A 35 -10.12 11.31 7.61
CA VAL A 35 -8.93 10.71 7.00
C VAL A 35 -7.67 11.31 7.61
N ALA A 36 -6.85 10.46 8.23
CA ALA A 36 -5.48 10.81 8.61
C ALA A 36 -4.53 10.42 7.47
N ILE A 37 -3.74 11.36 6.98
CA ILE A 37 -2.73 11.12 5.95
C ILE A 37 -1.32 11.31 6.50
N SER A 38 -0.42 10.38 6.18
CA SER A 38 0.98 10.45 6.61
C SER A 38 1.94 10.25 5.44
N ALA A 39 2.99 11.06 5.41
CA ALA A 39 4.15 10.97 4.52
C ALA A 39 5.26 11.87 5.04
N ARG A 40 6.47 11.80 4.43
CA ARG A 40 7.61 12.65 4.81
C ARG A 40 7.48 14.12 4.34
N ARG A 41 6.79 14.35 3.21
CA ARG A 41 6.66 15.67 2.57
C ARG A 41 5.49 16.43 3.19
N GLU A 42 5.78 17.19 4.23
CA GLU A 42 4.78 17.94 5.00
C GLU A 42 4.01 18.96 4.17
N ASN A 43 4.69 19.69 3.28
CA ASN A 43 4.07 20.67 2.40
C ASN A 43 2.96 20.05 1.54
N LEU A 44 3.20 18.87 0.94
CA LEU A 44 2.21 18.19 0.11
C LEU A 44 1.03 17.65 0.93
N LEU A 45 1.28 17.21 2.17
CA LEU A 45 0.22 16.79 3.08
C LEU A 45 -0.66 17.98 3.45
N LYS A 46 -0.03 19.12 3.78
CA LYS A 46 -0.73 20.35 4.16
C LYS A 46 -1.59 20.90 3.02
N GLU A 47 -1.09 20.89 1.79
CA GLU A 47 -1.87 21.29 0.60
C GLU A 47 -3.14 20.44 0.41
N ILE A 48 -3.13 19.17 0.82
CA ILE A 48 -4.30 18.29 0.75
C ILE A 48 -5.26 18.60 1.90
N GLU A 49 -4.74 18.74 3.11
CA GLU A 49 -5.52 19.09 4.30
C GLU A 49 -6.26 20.42 4.12
N ASP A 50 -5.58 21.46 3.64
CA ASP A 50 -6.17 22.81 3.46
C ASP A 50 -7.33 22.83 2.44
N LYS A 51 -7.38 21.85 1.54
CA LYS A 51 -8.43 21.73 0.52
C LYS A 51 -9.60 20.82 0.93
N HIS A 52 -9.46 20.04 2.02
CA HIS A 52 -10.42 19.00 2.37
C HIS A 52 -10.60 18.92 3.89
N GLN A 53 -11.70 19.50 4.39
CA GLN A 53 -12.01 19.58 5.83
C GLN A 53 -12.04 18.22 6.58
N ASN A 54 -12.25 17.11 5.85
CA ASN A 54 -12.29 15.76 6.43
C ASN A 54 -10.90 15.09 6.41
N ILE A 55 -9.86 15.77 5.94
CA ILE A 55 -8.51 15.21 5.88
C ILE A 55 -7.62 15.98 6.86
N LYS A 56 -6.84 15.24 7.66
CA LYS A 56 -5.84 15.79 8.56
C LYS A 56 -4.47 15.17 8.31
N SER A 57 -3.46 16.01 8.32
CA SER A 57 -2.07 15.60 8.05
C SER A 57 -1.31 15.28 9.33
N PHE A 58 -0.56 14.17 9.29
CA PHE A 58 0.34 13.70 10.35
C PHE A 58 1.68 13.31 9.71
N PRO A 59 2.65 14.23 9.63
CA PRO A 59 3.95 13.96 9.02
C PRO A 59 4.67 12.79 9.67
N LEU A 60 5.17 11.86 8.82
CA LEU A 60 5.79 10.62 9.28
C LEU A 60 6.84 10.11 8.31
N ASP A 61 8.04 9.78 8.80
CA ASP A 61 8.92 8.80 8.19
C ASP A 61 8.64 7.43 8.82
N VAL A 62 8.18 6.48 8.02
CA VAL A 62 7.86 5.11 8.48
C VAL A 62 9.08 4.32 8.97
N ASN A 63 10.30 4.80 8.69
CA ASN A 63 11.54 4.21 9.22
C ASN A 63 11.77 4.53 10.71
N ASP A 64 11.10 5.56 11.23
CA ASP A 64 11.16 5.94 12.65
C ASP A 64 10.06 5.22 13.42
N LYS A 65 10.45 4.19 14.18
CA LYS A 65 9.53 3.34 14.98
C LYS A 65 8.77 4.13 16.04
N GLU A 66 9.47 5.01 16.76
CA GLU A 66 8.89 5.80 17.84
C GLU A 66 7.92 6.83 17.27
N LYS A 67 8.28 7.42 16.13
CA LYS A 67 7.40 8.33 15.41
C LYS A 67 6.14 7.64 14.91
N CYS A 68 6.24 6.39 14.40
CA CYS A 68 5.04 5.60 14.01
C CYS A 68 4.07 5.47 15.18
N LYS A 69 4.56 5.13 16.37
CA LYS A 69 3.75 5.00 17.58
C LYS A 69 3.16 6.34 18.01
N SER A 70 3.96 7.40 18.09
CA SER A 70 3.49 8.71 18.51
C SER A 70 2.47 9.31 17.55
N VAL A 71 2.64 9.13 16.25
CA VAL A 71 1.67 9.57 15.22
C VAL A 71 0.37 8.80 15.37
N PHE A 72 0.40 7.49 15.56
CA PHE A 72 -0.80 6.69 15.80
C PHE A 72 -1.59 7.19 17.02
N GLU A 73 -0.92 7.43 18.16
CA GLU A 73 -1.57 7.93 19.36
C GLU A 73 -2.14 9.35 19.16
N ASN A 74 -1.45 10.22 18.42
CA ASN A 74 -1.95 11.55 18.08
C ASN A 74 -3.22 11.47 17.21
N ILE A 75 -3.24 10.59 16.22
CA ILE A 75 -4.43 10.37 15.38
C ILE A 75 -5.61 9.93 16.25
N LYS A 76 -5.42 8.96 17.13
CA LYS A 76 -6.47 8.52 18.05
C LYS A 76 -6.98 9.66 18.95
N LYS A 77 -6.07 10.42 19.50
CA LYS A 77 -6.41 11.56 20.38
C LYS A 77 -7.21 12.64 19.66
N GLU A 78 -6.85 12.95 18.41
CA GLU A 78 -7.46 14.05 17.67
C GLU A 78 -8.69 13.65 16.86
N LEU A 79 -8.71 12.45 16.30
CA LEU A 79 -9.75 12.02 15.35
C LEU A 79 -10.63 10.89 15.89
N GLY A 80 -10.19 10.20 16.94
CA GLY A 80 -10.87 9.04 17.51
C GLY A 80 -10.33 7.70 17.00
N ASP A 81 -11.07 6.64 17.29
CA ASP A 81 -10.67 5.27 16.98
C ASP A 81 -10.55 5.01 15.48
N ILE A 82 -9.41 4.43 15.09
CA ILE A 82 -9.12 4.10 13.70
C ILE A 82 -9.81 2.79 13.32
N GLU A 83 -10.66 2.84 12.29
CA GLU A 83 -11.35 1.67 11.74
C GLU A 83 -10.50 0.93 10.69
N ILE A 84 -9.76 1.70 9.89
CA ILE A 84 -8.97 1.17 8.77
C ILE A 84 -7.57 1.78 8.80
N CYS A 85 -6.54 0.94 8.71
CA CYS A 85 -5.19 1.36 8.38
C CYS A 85 -4.86 0.94 6.95
N PHE A 86 -4.31 1.86 6.17
CA PHE A 86 -3.88 1.63 4.79
C PHE A 86 -2.40 2.00 4.65
N PHE A 87 -1.54 0.98 4.60
CA PHE A 87 -0.09 1.14 4.56
C PHE A 87 0.42 1.04 3.13
N SER A 88 0.60 2.19 2.48
CA SER A 88 1.01 2.29 1.08
C SER A 88 2.33 3.03 0.83
N THR A 89 3.06 3.34 1.90
CA THR A 89 4.40 3.92 1.75
C THR A 89 5.30 2.94 1.00
N GLY A 90 6.02 3.45 0.01
CA GLY A 90 6.96 2.66 -0.75
C GLY A 90 7.91 3.51 -1.58
N THR A 91 9.02 2.91 -1.97
CA THR A 91 10.01 3.49 -2.87
C THR A 91 10.44 2.46 -3.90
N TRP A 92 10.80 2.96 -5.09
CA TRP A 92 11.38 2.20 -6.18
C TRP A 92 12.11 3.15 -7.14
N ASP A 93 13.25 2.70 -7.63
CA ASP A 93 13.96 3.36 -8.71
C ASP A 93 14.45 2.32 -9.72
N PRO A 94 13.76 2.15 -10.88
CA PRO A 94 14.08 1.11 -11.85
C PRO A 94 15.47 1.29 -12.49
N LYS A 95 16.02 2.50 -12.51
CA LYS A 95 17.36 2.76 -13.04
C LYS A 95 18.45 2.17 -12.17
N LYS A 96 18.22 2.11 -10.86
CA LYS A 96 19.14 1.55 -9.87
C LYS A 96 19.03 0.03 -9.72
N GLU A 97 18.00 -0.59 -10.29
CA GLU A 97 17.80 -2.05 -10.21
C GLU A 97 18.27 -2.81 -11.47
N LYS A 98 18.99 -2.14 -12.37
CA LYS A 98 19.63 -2.80 -13.55
C LYS A 98 20.82 -3.66 -13.17
N GLU A 99 21.47 -3.34 -12.07
CA GLU A 99 22.58 -4.05 -11.45
C GLU A 99 22.24 -4.43 -10.01
N ILE A 100 22.99 -5.37 -9.42
CA ILE A 100 22.85 -5.70 -8.01
C ILE A 100 23.56 -4.62 -7.18
N ASP A 101 22.76 -3.77 -6.55
CA ASP A 101 23.22 -2.74 -5.61
C ASP A 101 22.63 -3.09 -4.23
N VAL A 102 23.47 -3.61 -3.35
CA VAL A 102 23.04 -4.10 -2.02
C VAL A 102 22.48 -2.96 -1.17
N GLU A 103 23.14 -1.79 -1.16
CA GLU A 103 22.68 -0.63 -0.37
C GLU A 103 21.32 -0.14 -0.85
N GLN A 104 21.12 -0.11 -2.17
CA GLN A 104 19.82 0.24 -2.75
C GLN A 104 18.72 -0.78 -2.38
N ILE A 105 19.03 -2.07 -2.42
CA ILE A 105 18.11 -3.14 -2.04
C ILE A 105 17.75 -3.01 -0.56
N GLU A 106 18.72 -2.81 0.31
CA GLU A 106 18.51 -2.57 1.75
C GLU A 106 17.60 -1.35 1.98
N ASN A 107 17.83 -0.24 1.30
CA ASN A 107 17.01 0.95 1.40
C ASN A 107 15.56 0.70 0.94
N VAL A 108 15.36 -0.06 -0.15
CA VAL A 108 14.03 -0.46 -0.61
C VAL A 108 13.32 -1.32 0.44
N PHE A 109 14.00 -2.30 1.03
CA PHE A 109 13.44 -3.12 2.12
C PHE A 109 13.16 -2.29 3.37
N LYS A 110 14.07 -1.40 3.75
CA LYS A 110 13.90 -0.51 4.90
C LYS A 110 12.61 0.29 4.80
N VAL A 111 12.34 0.89 3.64
CA VAL A 111 11.13 1.70 3.44
C VAL A 111 9.89 0.83 3.22
N ASN A 112 9.95 -0.12 2.28
CA ASN A 112 8.76 -0.86 1.83
C ASN A 112 8.30 -1.88 2.87
N PHE A 113 9.23 -2.67 3.41
CA PHE A 113 8.92 -3.78 4.31
C PHE A 113 8.98 -3.35 5.78
N PHE A 114 10.14 -2.90 6.26
CA PHE A 114 10.29 -2.53 7.66
C PHE A 114 9.49 -1.30 8.04
N GLY A 115 9.38 -0.31 7.15
CA GLY A 115 8.51 0.85 7.37
C GLY A 115 7.04 0.48 7.53
N THR A 116 6.54 -0.45 6.70
CA THR A 116 5.19 -1.00 6.85
C THR A 116 5.05 -1.78 8.16
N LEU A 117 6.04 -2.60 8.52
CA LEU A 117 6.05 -3.38 9.76
C LEU A 117 6.04 -2.48 11.01
N ASN A 118 6.77 -1.36 10.99
CA ASN A 118 6.76 -0.37 12.07
C ASN A 118 5.35 0.22 12.27
N CYS A 119 4.65 0.55 11.19
CA CYS A 119 3.27 1.05 11.25
C CYS A 119 2.30 -0.03 11.77
N ILE A 120 2.44 -1.28 11.32
CA ILE A 120 1.64 -2.41 11.83
C ILE A 120 1.87 -2.59 13.34
N LYS A 121 3.12 -2.56 13.78
CA LYS A 121 3.46 -2.68 15.21
C LYS A 121 2.85 -1.56 16.04
N ALA A 122 2.80 -0.34 15.53
CA ALA A 122 2.20 0.80 16.23
C ALA A 122 0.69 0.58 16.50
N VAL A 123 -0.03 -0.09 15.60
CA VAL A 123 -1.48 -0.29 15.70
C VAL A 123 -1.89 -1.64 16.28
N GLU A 124 -0.97 -2.58 16.46
CA GLU A 124 -1.21 -3.98 16.80
C GLU A 124 -2.11 -4.15 18.04
N THR A 125 -1.72 -3.54 19.15
CA THR A 125 -2.44 -3.66 20.43
C THR A 125 -3.86 -3.11 20.30
N HIS A 126 -4.02 -1.93 19.71
CA HIS A 126 -5.32 -1.31 19.49
C HIS A 126 -6.30 -2.21 18.73
N PHE A 127 -5.86 -2.79 17.60
CA PHE A 127 -6.74 -3.65 16.80
C PHE A 127 -7.06 -4.97 17.49
N ARG A 128 -6.08 -5.57 18.19
CA ARG A 128 -6.30 -6.81 18.95
C ARG A 128 -7.28 -6.61 20.11
N GLU A 129 -7.13 -5.55 20.89
CA GLU A 129 -8.02 -5.22 22.01
C GLU A 129 -9.42 -4.83 21.53
N ARG A 130 -9.49 -4.09 20.42
CA ARG A 130 -10.77 -3.66 19.84
C ARG A 130 -11.56 -4.81 19.22
N GLY A 131 -10.90 -5.87 18.78
CA GLY A 131 -11.53 -7.05 18.17
C GLY A 131 -12.22 -6.79 16.83
N LYS A 132 -11.92 -5.70 16.16
CA LYS A 132 -12.49 -5.30 14.86
C LYS A 132 -11.64 -4.28 14.13
N GLY A 133 -11.86 -4.15 12.83
CA GLY A 133 -11.21 -3.18 11.94
C GLY A 133 -10.45 -3.84 10.81
N ILE A 134 -9.75 -3.03 10.01
CA ILE A 134 -9.07 -3.51 8.81
C ILE A 134 -7.62 -2.99 8.79
N ILE A 135 -6.67 -3.90 8.64
CA ILE A 135 -5.26 -3.58 8.36
C ILE A 135 -5.00 -3.90 6.90
N THR A 136 -4.67 -2.90 6.09
CA THR A 136 -4.44 -3.05 4.66
C THR A 136 -2.97 -2.83 4.33
N ILE A 137 -2.37 -3.80 3.62
CA ILE A 137 -0.97 -3.78 3.20
C ILE A 137 -0.91 -3.69 1.68
N VAL A 138 -0.16 -2.71 1.17
CA VAL A 138 0.00 -2.50 -0.27
C VAL A 138 1.25 -3.19 -0.79
N SER A 139 1.05 -4.30 -1.50
CA SER A 139 2.06 -4.99 -2.29
C SER A 139 2.10 -4.47 -3.73
N SER A 140 2.23 -5.35 -4.70
CA SER A 140 2.26 -5.08 -6.14
C SER A 140 2.16 -6.40 -6.91
N ILE A 141 1.78 -6.36 -8.18
CA ILE A 141 1.97 -7.49 -9.10
C ILE A 141 3.43 -7.94 -9.21
N ALA A 142 4.39 -7.06 -8.93
CA ALA A 142 5.81 -7.39 -8.88
C ALA A 142 6.16 -8.35 -7.73
N GLY A 143 5.29 -8.49 -6.74
CA GLY A 143 5.41 -9.46 -5.65
C GLY A 143 4.90 -10.86 -6.00
N TYR A 144 4.26 -11.08 -7.14
CA TYR A 144 3.72 -12.39 -7.50
C TYR A 144 4.80 -13.39 -7.91
N LYS A 145 5.74 -12.97 -8.76
CA LYS A 145 6.89 -13.76 -9.25
C LYS A 145 7.95 -12.80 -9.79
N GLY A 146 9.23 -13.20 -9.79
CA GLY A 146 10.35 -12.37 -10.17
C GLY A 146 10.21 -11.76 -11.56
N LEU A 147 10.38 -10.45 -11.67
CA LEU A 147 10.37 -9.69 -12.91
C LEU A 147 11.76 -9.08 -13.17
N PRO A 148 12.11 -8.81 -14.44
CA PRO A 148 13.36 -8.13 -14.77
C PRO A 148 13.47 -6.74 -14.11
N ASN A 149 14.70 -6.32 -13.81
CA ASN A 149 15.01 -5.02 -13.20
C ASN A 149 14.16 -4.73 -11.94
N SER A 150 14.01 -5.75 -11.08
CA SER A 150 13.18 -5.67 -9.88
C SER A 150 13.81 -6.46 -8.73
N SER A 151 15.16 -6.37 -8.60
CA SER A 151 15.93 -7.15 -7.61
C SER A 151 15.70 -6.73 -6.16
N GLY A 152 15.31 -5.49 -5.91
CA GLY A 152 14.94 -4.98 -4.59
C GLY A 152 13.43 -4.84 -4.42
N TYR A 153 12.77 -4.21 -5.38
CA TYR A 153 11.34 -3.92 -5.30
C TYR A 153 10.47 -5.18 -5.28
N GLY A 154 10.66 -6.08 -6.26
CA GLY A 154 9.89 -7.33 -6.35
C GLY A 154 9.97 -8.15 -5.06
N PRO A 155 11.17 -8.51 -4.58
CA PRO A 155 11.34 -9.22 -3.30
C PRO A 155 10.72 -8.49 -2.11
N SER A 156 10.84 -7.16 -2.00
CA SER A 156 10.19 -6.40 -0.91
C SER A 156 8.66 -6.50 -0.95
N LYS A 157 8.06 -6.52 -2.14
CA LYS A 157 6.61 -6.68 -2.32
C LYS A 157 6.16 -8.13 -2.12
N ALA A 158 6.98 -9.11 -2.49
CA ALA A 158 6.73 -10.52 -2.18
C ALA A 158 6.75 -10.77 -0.66
N ALA A 159 7.71 -10.17 0.05
CA ALA A 159 7.78 -10.22 1.50
C ALA A 159 6.53 -9.62 2.16
N LEU A 160 6.03 -8.47 1.66
CA LEU A 160 4.77 -7.87 2.14
C LEU A 160 3.55 -8.76 1.88
N SER A 161 3.50 -9.46 0.73
CA SER A 161 2.42 -10.40 0.44
C SER A 161 2.40 -11.56 1.41
N ASN A 162 3.56 -12.18 1.66
CA ASN A 162 3.71 -13.27 2.62
C ASN A 162 3.41 -12.81 4.06
N LEU A 163 3.89 -11.62 4.45
CA LEU A 163 3.56 -11.03 5.74
C LEU A 163 2.05 -10.85 5.91
N ALA A 164 1.35 -10.34 4.88
CA ALA A 164 -0.09 -10.15 4.93
C ALA A 164 -0.85 -11.48 5.09
N GLU A 165 -0.39 -12.56 4.43
CA GLU A 165 -0.94 -13.91 4.58
C GLU A 165 -0.76 -14.42 6.03
N SER A 166 0.42 -14.27 6.62
CA SER A 166 0.69 -14.66 8.01
C SER A 166 -0.19 -13.87 8.99
N LEU A 167 -0.24 -12.55 8.81
CA LEU A 167 -1.03 -11.67 9.67
C LEU A 167 -2.55 -11.87 9.51
N HIS A 168 -3.01 -12.39 8.37
CA HIS A 168 -4.41 -12.76 8.19
C HIS A 168 -4.86 -13.81 9.21
N PHE A 169 -4.02 -14.80 9.52
CA PHE A 169 -4.28 -15.77 10.57
C PHE A 169 -4.13 -15.16 11.97
N ASP A 170 -3.04 -14.39 12.18
CA ASP A 170 -2.70 -13.84 13.49
C ASP A 170 -3.68 -12.79 13.99
N PHE A 171 -4.17 -11.91 13.12
CA PHE A 171 -5.18 -10.91 13.45
C PHE A 171 -6.60 -11.42 13.30
N GLY A 172 -6.84 -12.36 12.39
CA GLY A 172 -8.17 -12.94 12.15
C GLY A 172 -8.78 -13.58 13.40
N ARG A 173 -7.98 -14.24 14.25
CA ARG A 173 -8.43 -14.80 15.53
C ARG A 173 -8.92 -13.76 16.54
N TYR A 174 -8.58 -12.47 16.32
CA TYR A 174 -9.09 -11.33 17.11
C TYR A 174 -10.24 -10.59 16.40
N GLY A 175 -10.76 -11.09 15.29
CA GLY A 175 -11.82 -10.42 14.53
C GLY A 175 -11.35 -9.24 13.67
N VAL A 176 -10.03 -9.09 13.49
CA VAL A 176 -9.43 -8.02 12.66
C VAL A 176 -9.17 -8.55 11.26
N ARG A 177 -9.69 -7.87 10.26
CA ARG A 177 -9.49 -8.21 8.85
C ARG A 177 -8.13 -7.70 8.38
N VAL A 178 -7.31 -8.57 7.82
CA VAL A 178 -6.11 -8.18 7.07
C VAL A 178 -6.42 -8.28 5.58
N CYS A 179 -6.10 -7.22 4.85
CA CYS A 179 -6.36 -7.11 3.42
C CYS A 179 -5.07 -6.77 2.67
N LEU A 180 -4.78 -7.51 1.61
CA LEU A 180 -3.67 -7.27 0.69
C LEU A 180 -4.17 -6.48 -0.52
N VAL A 181 -3.42 -5.45 -0.94
CA VAL A 181 -3.69 -4.74 -2.20
C VAL A 181 -2.53 -4.98 -3.15
N SER A 182 -2.82 -5.51 -4.34
CA SER A 182 -1.83 -5.81 -5.37
C SER A 182 -2.12 -5.03 -6.66
N PRO A 183 -1.68 -3.76 -6.75
CA PRO A 183 -1.87 -2.94 -7.95
C PRO A 183 -1.01 -3.45 -9.10
N GLY A 184 -1.54 -3.31 -10.34
CA GLY A 184 -0.75 -3.29 -11.55
C GLY A 184 -0.08 -1.95 -11.79
N PHE A 185 0.09 -1.55 -13.05
CA PHE A 185 0.68 -0.27 -13.39
C PHE A 185 -0.33 0.87 -13.16
N ILE A 186 0.04 1.81 -12.30
CA ILE A 186 -0.76 2.98 -11.97
C ILE A 186 0.08 4.24 -12.24
N LYS A 187 -0.50 5.21 -12.95
CA LYS A 187 0.17 6.47 -13.29
C LYS A 187 0.44 7.30 -12.01
N THR A 188 1.68 7.30 -11.57
CA THR A 188 2.12 7.98 -10.34
C THR A 188 3.53 8.52 -10.54
N PRO A 189 4.01 9.46 -9.70
CA PRO A 189 5.41 9.90 -9.77
C PRO A 189 6.44 8.78 -9.64
N MET A 190 6.08 7.65 -9.04
CA MET A 190 6.94 6.47 -8.97
C MET A 190 7.06 5.77 -10.33
N THR A 191 5.94 5.56 -11.02
CA THR A 191 5.89 4.86 -12.31
C THR A 191 6.28 5.74 -13.49
N ASP A 192 6.27 7.07 -13.34
CA ASP A 192 6.76 8.01 -14.37
C ASP A 192 8.28 7.86 -14.63
N LYS A 193 9.00 7.18 -13.72
CA LYS A 193 10.42 6.84 -13.88
C LYS A 193 10.69 5.63 -14.79
N ASN A 194 9.64 4.90 -15.18
CA ASN A 194 9.76 3.70 -16.01
C ASN A 194 10.12 4.06 -17.44
N ASP A 195 11.09 3.34 -18.00
CA ASP A 195 11.54 3.43 -19.38
C ASP A 195 10.98 2.32 -20.28
N PHE A 196 9.95 1.61 -19.82
CA PHE A 196 9.31 0.51 -20.53
C PHE A 196 7.80 0.70 -20.66
N LYS A 197 7.20 -0.01 -21.61
CA LYS A 197 5.75 0.02 -21.83
C LYS A 197 5.02 -0.63 -20.66
N MET A 198 4.09 0.08 -20.05
CA MET A 198 3.24 -0.37 -18.96
C MET A 198 1.87 -0.83 -19.49
N PRO A 199 1.66 -2.13 -19.70
CA PRO A 199 0.37 -2.61 -20.20
C PRO A 199 -0.74 -2.38 -19.17
N PHE A 200 -1.94 -2.03 -19.66
CA PHE A 200 -3.11 -1.79 -18.82
C PHE A 200 -2.92 -0.69 -17.76
N LEU A 201 -2.10 0.33 -18.05
CA LEU A 201 -1.90 1.47 -17.16
C LEU A 201 -3.24 2.10 -16.77
N LYS A 202 -3.45 2.29 -15.47
CA LYS A 202 -4.65 2.90 -14.90
C LYS A 202 -4.29 4.17 -14.12
N THR A 203 -5.32 4.96 -13.75
CA THR A 203 -5.15 6.17 -12.95
C THR A 203 -5.17 5.88 -11.44
N PRO A 204 -4.68 6.78 -10.58
CA PRO A 204 -4.82 6.68 -9.13
C PRO A 204 -6.28 6.64 -8.68
N GLU A 205 -7.19 7.35 -9.36
CA GLU A 205 -8.62 7.39 -9.05
C GLU A 205 -9.27 6.04 -9.29
N PHE A 206 -8.94 5.37 -10.41
CA PHE A 206 -9.36 3.99 -10.66
C PHE A 206 -8.92 3.05 -9.52
N SER A 207 -7.70 3.22 -9.03
CA SER A 207 -7.19 2.44 -7.90
C SER A 207 -7.97 2.73 -6.63
N ALA A 208 -8.23 4.01 -6.34
CA ALA A 208 -8.99 4.44 -5.18
C ALA A 208 -10.40 3.84 -5.17
N ASP A 209 -11.08 3.81 -6.32
CA ASP A 209 -12.40 3.21 -6.46
C ASP A 209 -12.37 1.70 -6.17
N LYS A 210 -11.39 0.96 -6.74
CA LYS A 210 -11.25 -0.49 -6.51
C LYS A 210 -10.90 -0.83 -5.07
N ILE A 211 -10.04 -0.03 -4.45
CA ILE A 211 -9.65 -0.21 -3.05
C ILE A 211 -10.83 0.12 -2.12
N TYR A 212 -11.47 1.26 -2.32
CA TYR A 212 -12.62 1.66 -1.50
C TYR A 212 -13.72 0.61 -1.54
N ASP A 213 -14.12 0.17 -2.73
CA ASP A 213 -15.15 -0.85 -2.91
C ASP A 213 -14.75 -2.18 -2.23
N GLY A 214 -13.51 -2.64 -2.44
CA GLY A 214 -13.01 -3.87 -1.82
C GLY A 214 -12.86 -3.80 -0.30
N LEU A 215 -12.61 -2.63 0.29
CA LEU A 215 -12.52 -2.46 1.74
C LEU A 215 -13.91 -2.34 2.39
N ILE A 216 -14.83 -1.61 1.76
CA ILE A 216 -16.14 -1.27 2.34
C ILE A 216 -17.20 -2.33 2.02
N ASN A 217 -17.28 -2.77 0.77
CA ASN A 217 -18.34 -3.67 0.28
C ASN A 217 -17.84 -5.12 0.09
N GLY A 218 -16.52 -5.33 0.08
CA GLY A 218 -15.93 -6.65 -0.15
C GLY A 218 -15.41 -7.30 1.13
N SER A 219 -15.21 -8.62 1.06
CA SER A 219 -14.61 -9.43 2.13
C SER A 219 -13.34 -10.18 1.70
N ASN A 220 -12.92 -10.05 0.44
CA ASN A 220 -11.77 -10.75 -0.09
C ASN A 220 -10.47 -10.37 0.64
N PHE A 221 -9.60 -11.35 0.83
CA PHE A 221 -8.25 -11.12 1.35
C PHE A 221 -7.43 -10.21 0.44
N GLU A 222 -7.51 -10.41 -0.89
CA GLU A 222 -6.71 -9.65 -1.86
C GLU A 222 -7.58 -8.81 -2.81
N ILE A 223 -7.29 -7.51 -2.86
CA ILE A 223 -7.80 -6.56 -3.85
C ILE A 223 -6.72 -6.38 -4.90
N HIS A 224 -6.91 -6.94 -6.09
CA HIS A 224 -5.95 -6.84 -7.19
C HIS A 224 -6.60 -6.30 -8.47
N TYR A 225 -5.88 -5.45 -9.17
CA TYR A 225 -6.37 -4.75 -10.38
C TYR A 225 -5.20 -4.22 -11.24
N PRO A 226 -5.46 -3.98 -12.55
CA PRO A 226 -6.64 -4.37 -13.32
C PRO A 226 -6.67 -5.90 -13.51
N LYS A 227 -7.87 -6.47 -13.55
CA LYS A 227 -8.05 -7.95 -13.58
C LYS A 227 -7.38 -8.58 -14.79
N GLU A 228 -7.40 -7.90 -15.93
CA GLU A 228 -6.81 -8.35 -17.18
C GLU A 228 -5.31 -8.67 -17.01
N LEU A 229 -4.57 -7.82 -16.32
CA LEU A 229 -3.15 -8.02 -16.06
C LEU A 229 -2.91 -9.00 -14.92
N THR A 230 -3.62 -8.82 -13.83
CA THR A 230 -3.35 -9.57 -12.60
C THR A 230 -3.71 -11.04 -12.72
N LEU A 231 -4.76 -11.40 -13.47
CA LEU A 231 -5.11 -12.81 -13.71
C LEU A 231 -4.07 -13.49 -14.60
N ILE A 232 -3.56 -12.81 -15.63
CA ILE A 232 -2.46 -13.31 -16.45
C ILE A 232 -1.23 -13.61 -15.57
N LEU A 233 -0.83 -12.66 -14.71
CA LEU A 233 0.33 -12.84 -13.86
C LEU A 233 0.15 -13.92 -12.79
N LYS A 234 -1.06 -14.05 -12.23
CA LYS A 234 -1.40 -15.16 -11.34
C LYS A 234 -1.32 -16.51 -12.04
N PHE A 235 -1.79 -16.61 -13.28
CA PHE A 235 -1.63 -17.81 -14.10
C PHE A 235 -0.14 -18.09 -14.37
N LEU A 236 0.64 -17.07 -14.73
CA LEU A 236 2.08 -17.21 -14.95
C LEU A 236 2.85 -17.62 -13.67
N LYS A 237 2.31 -17.39 -12.48
CA LYS A 237 2.92 -17.82 -11.21
C LYS A 237 2.93 -19.34 -11.07
N ILE A 238 1.92 -20.04 -11.61
CA ILE A 238 1.73 -21.49 -11.41
C ILE A 238 2.31 -22.37 -12.53
N ILE A 239 2.69 -21.79 -13.66
CA ILE A 239 3.33 -22.55 -14.74
C ILE A 239 4.78 -22.91 -14.40
N PRO A 240 5.35 -24.00 -15.03
CA PRO A 240 6.74 -24.37 -14.83
C PRO A 240 7.73 -23.21 -15.11
N ASP A 241 8.78 -23.10 -14.32
CA ASP A 241 9.73 -21.98 -14.37
C ASP A 241 10.39 -21.79 -15.73
N ARG A 242 10.70 -22.90 -16.43
CA ARG A 242 11.27 -22.83 -17.81
C ARG A 242 10.36 -22.08 -18.75
N LEU A 243 9.04 -22.37 -18.70
CA LEU A 243 8.04 -21.70 -19.53
C LEU A 243 7.83 -20.25 -19.10
N TYR A 244 7.76 -20.00 -17.77
CA TYR A 244 7.66 -18.66 -17.24
C TYR A 244 8.80 -17.76 -17.72
N PHE A 245 10.06 -18.18 -17.53
CA PHE A 245 11.22 -17.39 -17.93
C PHE A 245 11.29 -17.17 -19.45
N TYR A 246 10.90 -18.16 -20.23
CA TYR A 246 10.81 -18.02 -21.70
C TYR A 246 9.79 -16.93 -22.08
N LEU A 247 8.57 -17.01 -21.53
CA LEU A 247 7.51 -16.04 -21.83
C LEU A 247 7.86 -14.64 -21.37
N ILE A 248 8.40 -14.47 -20.17
CA ILE A 248 8.81 -13.15 -19.66
C ILE A 248 9.90 -12.52 -20.52
N ARG A 249 10.93 -13.30 -20.90
CA ARG A 249 11.97 -12.79 -21.84
C ARG A 249 11.37 -12.30 -23.15
N LYS A 250 10.46 -13.08 -23.74
CA LYS A 250 9.78 -12.71 -24.98
C LYS A 250 8.94 -11.44 -24.84
N LEU A 251 8.16 -11.33 -23.77
CA LEU A 251 7.28 -10.19 -23.49
C LEU A 251 8.06 -8.91 -23.17
N THR A 252 9.18 -9.02 -22.45
CA THR A 252 10.01 -7.89 -22.04
C THR A 252 11.11 -7.55 -23.05
N LYS A 253 11.21 -8.30 -24.17
CA LYS A 253 12.26 -8.15 -25.21
C LYS A 253 13.70 -8.23 -24.67
N LEU A 254 13.89 -8.90 -23.54
CA LEU A 254 15.21 -9.18 -22.99
C LEU A 254 15.90 -10.24 -23.87
N GLN A 255 16.76 -9.78 -24.77
CA GLN A 255 17.62 -10.68 -25.55
C GLN A 255 18.80 -11.15 -24.69
N LYS A 256 19.26 -12.40 -24.93
CA LYS A 256 20.58 -12.81 -24.45
C LYS A 256 21.62 -11.89 -25.09
N LYS A 257 22.42 -11.23 -24.28
CA LYS A 257 23.69 -10.61 -24.74
C LYS A 257 24.67 -11.69 -25.13
#